data_f875512aba4cf2ec1a77d63149d820bf
#
_entry.id   f875512aba4cf2ec1a77d63149d820bf
#
_cell.length_a   1.000
_cell.length_b   1.000
_cell.length_c   1.000
_cell.angle_alpha   90.00
_cell.angle_beta   90.00
_cell.angle_gamma   90.00
#
_symmetry.space_group_name_H-M   'P 1'
#
loop_
_entity.id
_entity.type
_entity.pdbx_description
1 polymer ?
#
loop_
_entity_poly.entity_id
_entity_poly.type
_entity_poly.pdbx_seq_one_letter_code
_entity_poly.pdbx_strand_id
1 'polypeptide(L)'
;HAQHEYTIEGDVKGVKDGTLVSLFLTDGRVGSVVASDTIRNGKFFFKRNAGESGMDQLSLMCNREADFPSMSLEIYATPDAQIKVTGTNTLIYTWKVDSPVKEQQEYNRFIENSCDLWDEYQRLAIKEKKAASKSEYDLIEAKEDSISAIIKKRELKLMQELPVSNIWMDKLFGLSMSVKYNPKFTYKEETLALYNRLNEEQKASIKGQEITVNLFPPKTVKEGDDMADTDLFDLDGNIHHLAGFKGKYMLLDFWSSGCGPCIMALPEMKEIQEQYKDRLTIVSLSSDTKNRWKAASAQHEMTWQNLSDLKQNAGLSAVYDVNGIPNYVLISPEGKIMKMWSGYGKGSLKLKMRRYLDTPKREMSIVRKANTKIVNHPIYKSTNTDILEVKQVELTDTATVVHFY
;
A
#
# COMPACT_ATOMS: atom_id res chain seq x y z
N HIS A 1 -27.73 -7.19 -23.52
CA HIS A 1 -27.09 -6.42 -22.44
C HIS A 1 -26.95 -4.98 -22.97
N ALA A 2 -27.57 -3.99 -22.31
CA ALA A 2 -27.33 -2.59 -22.60
C ALA A 2 -25.84 -2.32 -22.41
N GLN A 3 -25.17 -1.79 -23.44
CA GLN A 3 -23.76 -1.37 -23.31
C GLN A 3 -23.74 -0.12 -22.45
N HIS A 4 -23.19 -0.20 -21.24
CA HIS A 4 -23.05 0.92 -20.32
C HIS A 4 -21.74 1.67 -20.64
N GLU A 5 -21.68 2.22 -21.85
CA GLU A 5 -20.49 2.91 -22.36
C GLU A 5 -20.44 4.35 -21.86
N TYR A 6 -19.26 4.89 -21.68
CA TYR A 6 -18.98 6.31 -21.52
C TYR A 6 -17.91 6.75 -22.50
N THR A 7 -17.81 8.05 -22.76
CA THR A 7 -16.79 8.65 -23.62
C THR A 7 -16.04 9.75 -22.91
N ILE A 8 -14.74 9.87 -23.23
CA ILE A 8 -13.89 10.98 -22.80
C ILE A 8 -13.26 11.60 -24.04
N GLU A 9 -13.61 12.84 -24.34
CA GLU A 9 -13.09 13.61 -25.46
C GLU A 9 -12.11 14.68 -24.96
N GLY A 10 -10.89 14.72 -25.49
CA GLY A 10 -9.92 15.77 -25.24
C GLY A 10 -9.80 16.78 -26.37
N ASP A 11 -9.75 18.07 -26.03
CA ASP A 11 -9.35 19.17 -26.91
C ASP A 11 -8.34 20.05 -26.16
N VAL A 12 -7.05 19.71 -26.28
CA VAL A 12 -5.95 20.30 -25.49
C VAL A 12 -4.97 20.99 -26.45
N LYS A 13 -4.98 22.30 -26.44
CA LYS A 13 -4.08 23.12 -27.26
C LYS A 13 -2.71 23.21 -26.58
N GLY A 14 -1.69 23.56 -27.36
CA GLY A 14 -0.35 23.74 -26.82
C GLY A 14 0.35 22.45 -26.37
N VAL A 15 -0.21 21.30 -26.74
CA VAL A 15 0.38 19.97 -26.53
C VAL A 15 0.89 19.44 -27.86
N LYS A 16 2.09 18.87 -27.85
CA LYS A 16 2.77 18.36 -29.05
C LYS A 16 2.03 17.15 -29.61
N ASP A 17 1.86 17.10 -30.93
CA ASP A 17 1.36 15.91 -31.63
C ASP A 17 2.30 14.72 -31.37
N GLY A 18 1.72 13.56 -31.16
CA GLY A 18 2.42 12.35 -30.78
C GLY A 18 2.52 12.12 -29.27
N THR A 19 2.09 13.08 -28.42
CA THR A 19 2.05 12.90 -26.96
C THR A 19 1.14 11.72 -26.60
N LEU A 20 1.67 10.78 -25.84
CA LEU A 20 0.91 9.64 -25.32
C LEU A 20 0.07 10.06 -24.11
N VAL A 21 -1.22 9.86 -24.18
CA VAL A 21 -2.16 10.01 -23.05
C VAL A 21 -2.69 8.64 -22.66
N SER A 22 -2.66 8.32 -21.37
CA SER A 22 -3.10 7.04 -20.85
C SER A 22 -4.15 7.21 -19.76
N LEU A 23 -5.10 6.28 -19.72
CA LEU A 23 -6.07 6.13 -18.64
C LEU A 23 -5.64 4.97 -17.74
N PHE A 24 -5.56 5.22 -16.46
CA PHE A 24 -5.42 4.22 -15.42
C PHE A 24 -6.76 4.04 -14.72
N LEU A 25 -7.20 2.81 -14.57
CA LEU A 25 -8.34 2.49 -13.71
C LEU A 25 -7.81 2.13 -12.34
N THR A 26 -8.32 2.81 -11.33
CA THR A 26 -8.03 2.49 -9.93
C THR A 26 -9.13 1.59 -9.37
N ASP A 27 -8.74 0.42 -8.88
CA ASP A 27 -9.60 -0.50 -8.15
C ASP A 27 -8.93 -0.80 -6.80
N GLY A 28 -9.50 -0.31 -5.74
CA GLY A 28 -8.85 -0.28 -4.43
C GLY A 28 -7.59 0.59 -4.47
N ARG A 29 -6.41 -0.01 -4.23
CA ARG A 29 -5.11 0.68 -4.27
C ARG A 29 -4.28 0.35 -5.51
N VAL A 30 -4.83 -0.42 -6.41
CA VAL A 30 -4.13 -0.88 -7.61
C VAL A 30 -4.66 -0.17 -8.84
N GLY A 31 -3.76 0.48 -9.55
CA GLY A 31 -4.04 1.07 -10.85
C GLY A 31 -3.45 0.22 -11.98
N SER A 32 -4.18 0.11 -13.08
CA SER A 32 -3.70 -0.51 -14.32
C SER A 32 -4.05 0.38 -15.51
N VAL A 33 -3.15 0.43 -16.51
CA VAL A 33 -3.46 1.09 -17.78
C VAL A 33 -4.59 0.31 -18.46
N VAL A 34 -5.70 1.00 -18.71
CA VAL A 34 -6.88 0.40 -19.34
C VAL A 34 -7.15 0.91 -20.75
N ALA A 35 -6.55 2.05 -21.10
CA ALA A 35 -6.57 2.60 -22.44
C ALA A 35 -5.42 3.60 -22.65
N SER A 36 -5.00 3.75 -23.88
CA SER A 36 -4.05 4.80 -24.28
C SER A 36 -4.42 5.33 -25.65
N ASP A 37 -4.19 6.61 -25.86
CA ASP A 37 -4.35 7.27 -27.16
C ASP A 37 -3.16 8.23 -27.40
N THR A 38 -3.03 8.69 -28.62
CA THR A 38 -1.98 9.64 -29.01
C THR A 38 -2.64 10.95 -29.42
N ILE A 39 -2.25 12.05 -28.79
CA ILE A 39 -2.77 13.38 -29.11
C ILE A 39 -2.36 13.75 -30.54
N ARG A 40 -3.35 14.14 -31.37
CA ARG A 40 -3.19 14.63 -32.74
C ARG A 40 -4.05 15.87 -32.94
N ASN A 41 -3.45 16.95 -33.40
CA ASN A 41 -4.13 18.25 -33.51
C ASN A 41 -4.81 18.67 -32.21
N GLY A 42 -4.19 18.38 -31.07
CA GLY A 42 -4.72 18.66 -29.74
C GLY A 42 -5.86 17.73 -29.28
N LYS A 43 -6.18 16.68 -30.01
CA LYS A 43 -7.33 15.81 -29.70
C LYS A 43 -6.91 14.42 -29.28
N PHE A 44 -7.70 13.85 -28.34
CA PHE A 44 -7.68 12.44 -27.96
C PHE A 44 -9.10 11.96 -27.66
N PHE A 45 -9.31 10.64 -27.71
CA PHE A 45 -10.62 10.06 -27.49
C PHE A 45 -10.53 8.69 -26.81
N PHE A 46 -11.39 8.49 -25.80
CA PHE A 46 -11.59 7.19 -25.19
C PHE A 46 -13.06 6.83 -25.17
N LYS A 47 -13.35 5.55 -25.41
CA LYS A 47 -14.66 4.93 -25.28
C LYS A 47 -14.51 3.63 -24.50
N ARG A 48 -15.28 3.47 -23.42
CA ARG A 48 -15.16 2.32 -22.53
C ARG A 48 -16.53 1.94 -21.96
N ASN A 49 -16.65 0.66 -21.55
CA ASN A 49 -17.75 0.21 -20.71
C ASN A 49 -17.39 0.50 -19.24
N ALA A 50 -18.36 1.03 -18.48
CA ALA A 50 -18.21 1.16 -17.04
C ALA A 50 -18.08 -0.21 -16.39
N GLY A 51 -17.26 -0.27 -15.32
CA GLY A 51 -17.09 -1.48 -14.52
C GLY A 51 -18.37 -1.87 -13.76
N GLU A 52 -18.34 -3.04 -13.12
CA GLU A 52 -19.47 -3.60 -12.37
C GLU A 52 -19.94 -2.70 -11.19
N SER A 53 -19.07 -1.85 -10.67
CA SER A 53 -19.39 -0.88 -9.63
C SER A 53 -20.32 0.25 -10.11
N GLY A 54 -20.53 0.38 -11.42
CA GLY A 54 -21.32 1.45 -12.02
C GLY A 54 -20.63 2.82 -12.07
N MET A 55 -19.40 2.93 -11.56
CA MET A 55 -18.57 4.14 -11.65
C MET A 55 -17.09 3.74 -11.72
N ASP A 56 -16.40 4.22 -12.73
CA ASP A 56 -14.96 4.10 -12.87
C ASP A 56 -14.27 5.35 -12.30
N GLN A 57 -13.29 5.14 -11.45
CA GLN A 57 -12.32 6.18 -11.06
C GLN A 57 -11.06 6.00 -11.90
N LEU A 58 -10.79 6.98 -12.74
CA LEU A 58 -9.73 6.95 -13.73
C LEU A 58 -8.72 8.04 -13.43
N SER A 59 -7.44 7.76 -13.68
CA SER A 59 -6.37 8.76 -13.69
C SER A 59 -5.90 8.95 -15.13
N LEU A 60 -6.09 10.14 -15.67
CA LEU A 60 -5.59 10.54 -16.99
C LEU A 60 -4.18 11.11 -16.84
N MET A 61 -3.22 10.57 -17.58
CA MET A 61 -1.79 10.87 -17.42
C MET A 61 -1.08 11.03 -18.75
N CYS A 62 -0.14 11.99 -18.78
CA CYS A 62 0.87 12.16 -19.83
C CYS A 62 2.30 12.13 -19.23
N ASN A 63 2.52 11.34 -18.19
CA ASN A 63 3.70 11.35 -17.32
C ASN A 63 5.01 10.89 -18.00
N ARG A 64 4.92 10.22 -19.16
CA ARG A 64 6.10 9.82 -19.96
C ARG A 64 6.74 10.98 -20.69
N GLU A 65 6.01 12.08 -20.84
CA GLU A 65 6.48 13.27 -21.55
C GLU A 65 7.26 14.20 -20.61
N ALA A 66 8.41 14.67 -21.07
CA ALA A 66 9.31 15.51 -20.26
C ALA A 66 8.70 16.88 -19.91
N ASP A 67 7.76 17.36 -20.72
CA ASP A 67 7.10 18.66 -20.55
C ASP A 67 5.80 18.59 -19.75
N PHE A 68 5.44 17.42 -19.25
CA PHE A 68 4.32 17.24 -18.36
C PHE A 68 4.79 17.02 -16.91
N PRO A 69 4.03 17.51 -15.91
CA PRO A 69 4.27 17.14 -14.52
C PRO A 69 4.01 15.64 -14.29
N SER A 70 4.64 15.03 -13.30
CA SER A 70 4.37 13.65 -12.88
C SER A 70 3.08 13.56 -12.04
N MET A 71 1.98 14.02 -12.62
CA MET A 71 0.67 14.12 -11.97
C MET A 71 -0.40 13.50 -12.87
N SER A 72 -1.53 13.14 -12.29
CA SER A 72 -2.71 12.62 -12.99
C SER A 72 -3.92 13.50 -12.74
N LEU A 73 -4.76 13.64 -13.77
CA LEU A 73 -6.07 14.26 -13.65
C LEU A 73 -7.11 13.17 -13.39
N GLU A 74 -7.78 13.22 -12.23
CA GLU A 74 -8.80 12.25 -11.89
C GLU A 74 -10.08 12.48 -12.68
N ILE A 75 -10.61 11.41 -13.25
CA ILE A 75 -11.86 11.40 -14.01
C ILE A 75 -12.78 10.33 -13.43
N TYR A 76 -13.99 10.76 -13.08
CA TYR A 76 -15.06 9.91 -12.61
C TYR A 76 -16.08 9.70 -13.73
N ALA A 77 -16.27 8.45 -14.15
CA ALA A 77 -17.11 8.09 -15.27
C ALA A 77 -18.18 7.08 -14.87
N THR A 78 -19.43 7.40 -15.18
CA THR A 78 -20.60 6.51 -15.01
C THR A 78 -21.11 6.08 -16.39
N PRO A 79 -21.94 5.02 -16.48
CA PRO A 79 -22.62 4.66 -17.72
C PRO A 79 -23.26 5.88 -18.40
N ASP A 80 -23.16 5.94 -19.71
CA ASP A 80 -23.71 6.98 -20.59
C ASP A 80 -23.12 8.39 -20.42
N ALA A 81 -22.10 8.57 -19.54
CA ALA A 81 -21.45 9.86 -19.38
C ALA A 81 -20.66 10.27 -20.63
N GLN A 82 -20.85 11.51 -21.05
CA GLN A 82 -20.02 12.17 -22.06
C GLN A 82 -19.15 13.22 -21.38
N ILE A 83 -17.87 12.94 -21.30
CA ILE A 83 -16.91 13.76 -20.56
C ILE A 83 -16.03 14.50 -21.54
N LYS A 84 -15.88 15.81 -21.36
CA LYS A 84 -15.02 16.65 -22.19
C LYS A 84 -13.86 17.21 -21.37
N VAL A 85 -12.66 17.05 -21.90
CA VAL A 85 -11.42 17.58 -21.29
C VAL A 85 -10.86 18.66 -22.21
N THR A 86 -10.69 19.88 -21.70
CA THR A 86 -10.15 20.99 -22.47
C THR A 86 -8.95 21.59 -21.76
N GLY A 87 -7.93 21.99 -22.53
CA GLY A 87 -6.70 22.58 -21.99
C GLY A 87 -5.95 23.41 -23.00
N THR A 88 -5.00 24.22 -22.53
CA THR A 88 -4.22 25.15 -23.39
C THR A 88 -2.71 24.99 -23.28
N ASN A 89 -2.25 24.03 -22.47
CA ASN A 89 -0.83 23.78 -22.18
C ASN A 89 -0.64 22.36 -21.61
N THR A 90 0.55 22.04 -21.16
CA THR A 90 0.90 20.71 -20.56
C THR A 90 0.62 20.61 -19.06
N LEU A 91 0.06 21.66 -18.43
CA LEU A 91 -0.22 21.67 -16.99
C LEU A 91 -1.58 21.04 -16.74
N ILE A 92 -1.59 19.72 -16.55
CA ILE A 92 -2.79 18.87 -16.56
C ILE A 92 -3.85 19.26 -15.51
N TYR A 93 -3.47 19.81 -14.35
CA TYR A 93 -4.40 20.32 -13.33
C TYR A 93 -5.04 21.68 -13.67
N THR A 94 -4.62 22.31 -14.76
CA THR A 94 -5.31 23.49 -15.30
C THR A 94 -6.30 23.12 -16.39
N TRP A 95 -6.34 21.84 -16.81
CA TRP A 95 -7.35 21.36 -17.76
C TRP A 95 -8.71 21.31 -17.10
N LYS A 96 -9.73 21.67 -17.87
CA LYS A 96 -11.11 21.64 -17.40
C LYS A 96 -11.77 20.34 -17.82
N VAL A 97 -12.44 19.69 -16.87
CA VAL A 97 -13.21 18.48 -17.09
C VAL A 97 -14.69 18.83 -16.97
N ASP A 98 -15.38 18.91 -18.09
CA ASP A 98 -16.84 19.08 -18.17
C ASP A 98 -17.50 17.70 -18.18
N SER A 99 -18.35 17.44 -17.17
CA SER A 99 -18.92 16.13 -16.93
C SER A 99 -20.28 16.24 -16.23
N PRO A 100 -21.27 15.39 -16.60
CA PRO A 100 -22.54 15.28 -15.88
C PRO A 100 -22.40 14.53 -14.54
N VAL A 101 -21.26 13.90 -14.28
CA VAL A 101 -21.03 13.06 -13.09
C VAL A 101 -20.82 13.94 -11.86
N LYS A 102 -21.61 13.71 -10.82
CA LYS A 102 -21.59 14.53 -9.60
C LYS A 102 -20.24 14.48 -8.89
N GLU A 103 -19.63 13.30 -8.81
CA GLU A 103 -18.32 13.10 -8.22
C GLU A 103 -17.24 13.91 -8.94
N GLN A 104 -17.31 14.00 -10.28
CA GLN A 104 -16.40 14.83 -11.05
C GLN A 104 -16.58 16.31 -10.75
N GLN A 105 -17.82 16.78 -10.68
CA GLN A 105 -18.11 18.18 -10.37
C GLN A 105 -17.60 18.57 -8.99
N GLU A 106 -17.73 17.66 -8.03
CA GLU A 106 -17.20 17.88 -6.68
C GLU A 106 -15.66 17.87 -6.66
N TYR A 107 -15.03 16.90 -7.34
CA TYR A 107 -13.58 16.85 -7.48
C TYR A 107 -13.00 18.11 -8.14
N ASN A 108 -13.65 18.60 -9.20
CA ASN A 108 -13.28 19.85 -9.86
C ASN A 108 -13.18 21.02 -8.89
N ARG A 109 -14.11 21.13 -7.92
CA ARG A 109 -14.07 22.19 -6.88
C ARG A 109 -12.78 22.20 -6.09
N PHE A 110 -12.22 21.02 -5.76
CA PHE A 110 -10.94 20.92 -5.06
C PHE A 110 -9.77 21.42 -5.91
N ILE A 111 -9.79 21.15 -7.21
CA ILE A 111 -8.75 21.63 -8.14
C ILE A 111 -8.90 23.14 -8.35
N GLU A 112 -10.11 23.60 -8.66
CA GLU A 112 -10.41 25.02 -8.95
C GLU A 112 -10.13 25.92 -7.75
N ASN A 113 -10.32 25.43 -6.53
CA ASN A 113 -10.05 26.15 -5.27
C ASN A 113 -8.59 26.65 -5.14
N SER A 114 -7.66 26.04 -5.87
CA SER A 114 -6.23 26.42 -5.87
C SER A 114 -5.63 26.41 -7.26
N CYS A 115 -6.42 26.72 -8.31
CA CYS A 115 -5.98 26.67 -9.71
C CYS A 115 -4.76 27.58 -9.97
N ASP A 116 -4.70 28.74 -9.34
CA ASP A 116 -3.56 29.67 -9.36
C ASP A 116 -2.26 29.02 -8.88
N LEU A 117 -2.35 28.30 -7.77
CA LEU A 117 -1.21 27.62 -7.16
C LEU A 117 -0.83 26.33 -7.90
N TRP A 118 -1.81 25.62 -8.45
CA TRP A 118 -1.55 24.44 -9.27
C TRP A 118 -0.80 24.77 -10.57
N ASP A 119 -1.00 25.94 -11.16
CA ASP A 119 -0.18 26.39 -12.31
C ASP A 119 1.29 26.48 -11.90
N GLU A 120 1.60 27.22 -10.84
CA GLU A 120 2.97 27.39 -10.36
C GLU A 120 3.61 26.07 -9.91
N TYR A 121 2.88 25.27 -9.12
CA TYR A 121 3.34 23.96 -8.65
C TYR A 121 3.76 23.05 -9.81
N GLN A 122 2.92 22.91 -10.82
CA GLN A 122 3.22 22.06 -11.97
C GLN A 122 4.40 22.53 -12.80
N ARG A 123 4.59 23.84 -12.92
CA ARG A 123 5.79 24.39 -13.58
C ARG A 123 7.07 24.05 -12.81
N LEU A 124 7.01 24.05 -11.48
CA LEU A 124 8.10 23.61 -10.62
C LEU A 124 8.36 22.11 -10.80
N ALA A 125 7.34 21.28 -10.76
CA ALA A 125 7.45 19.83 -10.95
C ALA A 125 8.08 19.45 -12.32
N ILE A 126 7.80 20.21 -13.38
CA ILE A 126 8.47 20.04 -14.68
C ILE A 126 9.95 20.45 -14.62
N LYS A 127 10.27 21.51 -13.88
CA LYS A 127 11.67 21.94 -13.68
C LYS A 127 12.44 20.94 -12.83
N GLU A 128 11.81 20.39 -11.78
CA GLU A 128 12.40 19.38 -10.92
C GLU A 128 12.89 18.16 -11.71
N LYS A 129 12.10 17.68 -12.68
CA LYS A 129 12.50 16.58 -13.59
C LYS A 129 13.78 16.88 -14.38
N LYS A 130 14.07 18.15 -14.59
CA LYS A 130 15.21 18.65 -15.42
C LYS A 130 16.34 19.20 -14.57
N ALA A 131 16.24 19.13 -13.23
CA ALA A 131 17.26 19.67 -12.32
C ALA A 131 18.63 19.04 -12.58
N ALA A 132 19.64 19.89 -12.81
CA ALA A 132 21.00 19.47 -13.14
C ALA A 132 21.85 19.15 -11.90
N SER A 133 21.41 19.58 -10.71
CA SER A 133 22.13 19.40 -9.44
C SER A 133 21.19 19.16 -8.28
N LYS A 134 21.71 18.51 -7.23
CA LYS A 134 20.96 18.33 -5.99
C LYS A 134 20.55 19.65 -5.35
N SER A 135 21.40 20.67 -5.40
CA SER A 135 21.09 22.00 -4.84
C SER A 135 19.92 22.65 -5.56
N GLU A 136 19.85 22.53 -6.89
CA GLU A 136 18.70 23.03 -7.67
C GLU A 136 17.43 22.25 -7.35
N TYR A 137 17.52 20.92 -7.25
CA TYR A 137 16.42 20.06 -6.83
C TYR A 137 15.88 20.50 -5.46
N ASP A 138 16.74 20.60 -4.44
CA ASP A 138 16.37 20.97 -3.07
C ASP A 138 15.69 22.35 -2.99
N LEU A 139 16.10 23.30 -3.86
CA LEU A 139 15.47 24.63 -3.94
C LEU A 139 14.06 24.57 -4.56
N ILE A 140 13.88 23.73 -5.57
CA ILE A 140 12.57 23.53 -6.21
C ILE A 140 11.63 22.83 -5.23
N GLU A 141 12.06 21.74 -4.62
CA GLU A 141 11.30 20.98 -3.61
C GLU A 141 10.82 21.90 -2.47
N ALA A 142 11.68 22.77 -1.94
CA ALA A 142 11.30 23.71 -0.89
C ALA A 142 10.20 24.70 -1.32
N LYS A 143 10.16 25.09 -2.60
CA LYS A 143 9.08 25.94 -3.13
C LYS A 143 7.79 25.15 -3.31
N GLU A 144 7.87 23.93 -3.82
CA GLU A 144 6.73 23.03 -3.94
C GLU A 144 6.10 22.73 -2.59
N ASP A 145 6.90 22.49 -1.56
CA ASP A 145 6.44 22.32 -0.18
C ASP A 145 5.67 23.55 0.32
N SER A 146 6.18 24.74 0.05
CA SER A 146 5.54 26.00 0.45
C SER A 146 4.18 26.18 -0.23
N ILE A 147 4.10 25.91 -1.55
CA ILE A 147 2.85 25.99 -2.32
C ILE A 147 1.87 24.91 -1.86
N SER A 148 2.35 23.68 -1.69
CA SER A 148 1.56 22.53 -1.20
C SER A 148 0.92 22.82 0.16
N ALA A 149 1.64 23.48 1.07
CA ALA A 149 1.10 23.90 2.38
C ALA A 149 -0.07 24.89 2.24
N ILE A 150 0.00 25.84 1.31
CA ILE A 150 -1.10 26.79 1.05
C ILE A 150 -2.30 26.06 0.43
N ILE A 151 -2.06 25.21 -0.56
CA ILE A 151 -3.11 24.38 -1.20
C ILE A 151 -3.83 23.56 -0.12
N LYS A 152 -3.07 22.90 0.74
CA LYS A 152 -3.59 22.08 1.83
C LYS A 152 -4.47 22.90 2.79
N LYS A 153 -4.05 24.08 3.15
CA LYS A 153 -4.85 24.99 4.00
C LYS A 153 -6.17 25.38 3.34
N ARG A 154 -6.15 25.70 2.04
CA ARG A 154 -7.37 26.00 1.25
C ARG A 154 -8.29 24.77 1.15
N GLU A 155 -7.71 23.57 0.94
CA GLU A 155 -8.45 22.31 0.88
C GLU A 155 -9.16 22.01 2.20
N LEU A 156 -8.46 22.15 3.33
CA LEU A 156 -9.04 21.98 4.67
C LEU A 156 -10.24 22.92 4.91
N LYS A 157 -10.10 24.20 4.53
CA LYS A 157 -11.20 25.16 4.62
C LYS A 157 -12.39 24.73 3.77
N LEU A 158 -12.16 24.33 2.51
CA LEU A 158 -13.21 23.85 1.62
C LEU A 158 -13.90 22.62 2.21
N MET A 159 -13.14 21.69 2.78
CA MET A 159 -13.71 20.50 3.41
C MET A 159 -14.58 20.81 4.64
N GLN A 160 -14.31 21.90 5.38
CA GLN A 160 -15.18 22.34 6.47
C GLN A 160 -16.56 22.81 5.96
N GLU A 161 -16.62 23.36 4.76
CA GLU A 161 -17.83 23.93 4.16
C GLU A 161 -18.66 22.87 3.41
N LEU A 162 -18.01 21.85 2.84
CA LEU A 162 -18.65 20.81 2.03
C LEU A 162 -19.31 19.73 2.90
N PRO A 163 -20.42 19.12 2.41
CA PRO A 163 -20.95 17.90 3.02
C PRO A 163 -20.00 16.73 2.82
N VAL A 164 -20.10 15.74 3.71
CA VAL A 164 -19.33 14.48 3.56
C VAL A 164 -19.88 13.69 2.37
N SER A 165 -18.99 13.36 1.46
CA SER A 165 -19.25 12.59 0.23
C SER A 165 -18.11 11.58 0.01
N ASN A 166 -18.17 10.77 -1.04
CA ASN A 166 -17.08 9.87 -1.40
C ASN A 166 -15.78 10.64 -1.71
N ILE A 167 -15.85 11.74 -2.48
CA ILE A 167 -14.69 12.59 -2.78
C ILE A 167 -14.13 13.21 -1.51
N TRP A 168 -15.00 13.71 -0.65
CA TRP A 168 -14.61 14.25 0.65
C TRP A 168 -13.89 13.19 1.52
N MET A 169 -14.42 11.95 1.53
CA MET A 169 -13.79 10.82 2.25
C MET A 169 -12.42 10.47 1.67
N ASP A 170 -12.22 10.54 0.35
CA ASP A 170 -10.92 10.33 -0.30
C ASP A 170 -9.91 11.40 0.13
N LYS A 171 -10.35 12.66 0.20
CA LYS A 171 -9.53 13.76 0.72
C LYS A 171 -9.15 13.56 2.19
N LEU A 172 -10.10 13.20 3.03
CA LEU A 172 -9.83 12.90 4.44
C LEU A 172 -8.88 11.71 4.61
N PHE A 173 -9.03 10.68 3.77
CA PHE A 173 -8.09 9.56 3.74
C PHE A 173 -6.65 10.04 3.45
N GLY A 174 -6.45 10.90 2.44
CA GLY A 174 -5.15 11.49 2.14
C GLY A 174 -4.57 12.30 3.30
N LEU A 175 -5.39 13.07 4.01
CA LEU A 175 -5.00 13.78 5.22
C LEU A 175 -4.59 12.82 6.34
N SER A 176 -5.36 11.76 6.57
CA SER A 176 -5.05 10.74 7.59
C SER A 176 -3.73 10.02 7.32
N MET A 177 -3.42 9.76 6.04
CA MET A 177 -2.11 9.22 5.62
C MET A 177 -0.98 10.20 5.94
N SER A 178 -1.20 11.50 5.72
CA SER A 178 -0.23 12.54 6.07
C SER A 178 0.01 12.60 7.58
N VAL A 179 -1.04 12.47 8.39
CA VAL A 179 -0.90 12.36 9.86
C VAL A 179 -0.08 11.15 10.27
N LYS A 180 -0.30 10.00 9.63
CA LYS A 180 0.40 8.75 9.97
C LYS A 180 1.87 8.75 9.56
N TYR A 181 2.20 9.23 8.36
CA TYR A 181 3.51 9.00 7.76
C TYR A 181 4.40 10.25 7.66
N ASN A 182 3.85 11.45 7.86
CA ASN A 182 4.62 12.69 7.82
C ASN A 182 4.74 13.33 9.20
N PRO A 183 5.87 13.14 9.92
CA PRO A 183 6.06 13.74 11.24
C PRO A 183 6.02 15.29 11.26
N LYS A 184 6.23 15.91 10.08
CA LYS A 184 6.19 17.38 9.90
C LYS A 184 4.79 17.89 9.55
N PHE A 185 3.79 17.01 9.44
CA PHE A 185 2.42 17.42 9.09
C PHE A 185 1.77 18.21 10.20
N THR A 186 1.43 19.46 9.93
CA THR A 186 0.99 20.45 10.94
C THR A 186 -0.52 20.49 11.15
N TYR A 187 -1.33 19.86 10.29
CA TYR A 187 -2.80 19.94 10.31
C TYR A 187 -3.47 18.72 10.95
N LYS A 188 -2.85 18.17 11.99
CA LYS A 188 -3.39 16.99 12.69
C LYS A 188 -4.73 17.30 13.38
N GLU A 189 -4.82 18.42 14.08
CA GLU A 189 -6.04 18.81 14.83
C GLU A 189 -7.20 19.08 13.87
N GLU A 190 -6.94 19.77 12.75
CA GLU A 190 -7.94 20.02 11.72
C GLU A 190 -8.42 18.71 11.08
N THR A 191 -7.51 17.76 10.83
CA THR A 191 -7.85 16.43 10.32
C THR A 191 -8.75 15.68 11.30
N LEU A 192 -8.45 15.73 12.60
CA LEU A 192 -9.29 15.12 13.63
C LEU A 192 -10.66 15.79 13.71
N ALA A 193 -10.74 17.12 13.58
CA ALA A 193 -12.01 17.82 13.52
C ALA A 193 -12.87 17.39 12.33
N LEU A 194 -12.26 17.19 11.15
CA LEU A 194 -12.95 16.66 9.97
C LEU A 194 -13.40 15.20 10.21
N TYR A 195 -12.57 14.35 10.79
CA TYR A 195 -12.95 12.97 11.13
C TYR A 195 -14.17 12.92 12.06
N ASN A 196 -14.28 13.82 13.01
CA ASN A 196 -15.41 13.90 13.94
C ASN A 196 -16.74 14.29 13.26
N ARG A 197 -16.73 14.74 12.01
CA ARG A 197 -17.95 14.96 11.20
C ARG A 197 -18.52 13.68 10.60
N LEU A 198 -17.76 12.57 10.62
CA LEU A 198 -18.24 11.29 10.09
C LEU A 198 -19.30 10.70 11.04
N ASN A 199 -20.38 10.21 10.45
CA ASN A 199 -21.35 9.39 11.17
C ASN A 199 -20.84 7.94 11.34
N GLU A 200 -21.56 7.13 12.10
CA GLU A 200 -21.15 5.75 12.39
C GLU A 200 -21.09 4.85 11.15
N GLU A 201 -21.98 5.05 10.18
CA GLU A 201 -21.98 4.31 8.91
C GLU A 201 -20.73 4.65 8.08
N GLN A 202 -20.39 5.93 7.98
CA GLN A 202 -19.19 6.39 7.28
C GLN A 202 -17.91 5.86 7.94
N LYS A 203 -17.83 5.87 9.28
CA LYS A 203 -16.71 5.28 10.02
C LYS A 203 -16.62 3.76 9.85
N ALA A 204 -17.76 3.08 9.77
CA ALA A 204 -17.83 1.63 9.56
C ALA A 204 -17.51 1.19 8.12
N SER A 205 -17.56 2.10 7.14
CA SER A 205 -17.12 1.80 5.78
C SER A 205 -15.64 1.40 5.74
N ILE A 206 -15.22 0.66 4.71
CA ILE A 206 -13.80 0.25 4.55
C ILE A 206 -12.89 1.48 4.61
N LYS A 207 -13.20 2.52 3.86
CA LYS A 207 -12.43 3.78 3.86
C LYS A 207 -12.43 4.47 5.23
N GLY A 208 -13.57 4.50 5.91
CA GLY A 208 -13.69 5.04 7.27
C GLY A 208 -12.84 4.28 8.27
N GLN A 209 -12.80 2.96 8.19
CA GLN A 209 -11.92 2.13 9.02
C GLN A 209 -10.44 2.38 8.73
N GLU A 210 -10.04 2.53 7.46
CA GLU A 210 -8.66 2.90 7.09
C GLU A 210 -8.28 4.29 7.62
N ILE A 211 -9.16 5.27 7.53
CA ILE A 211 -8.96 6.61 8.13
C ILE A 211 -8.79 6.47 9.65
N THR A 212 -9.66 5.67 10.27
CA THR A 212 -9.63 5.47 11.73
C THR A 212 -8.29 4.88 12.19
N VAL A 213 -7.78 3.83 11.55
CA VAL A 213 -6.50 3.22 11.95
C VAL A 213 -5.29 4.09 11.64
N ASN A 214 -5.40 5.00 10.68
CA ASN A 214 -4.35 5.98 10.42
C ASN A 214 -4.28 7.05 11.51
N LEU A 215 -5.43 7.52 12.02
CA LEU A 215 -5.52 8.54 13.05
C LEU A 215 -5.39 7.98 14.47
N PHE A 216 -5.88 6.77 14.68
CA PHE A 216 -5.93 6.05 15.95
C PHE A 216 -5.39 4.61 15.73
N PRO A 217 -4.07 4.44 15.58
CA PRO A 217 -3.50 3.13 15.31
C PRO A 217 -3.83 2.15 16.44
N PRO A 218 -4.19 0.89 16.09
CA PRO A 218 -4.44 -0.13 17.08
C PRO A 218 -3.15 -0.50 17.82
N LYS A 219 -3.29 -1.20 18.94
CA LYS A 219 -2.13 -1.86 19.55
C LYS A 219 -1.58 -2.91 18.58
N THR A 220 -0.32 -2.76 18.21
CA THR A 220 0.35 -3.67 17.28
C THR A 220 0.98 -4.85 18.01
N VAL A 221 1.07 -5.98 17.32
CA VAL A 221 1.80 -7.17 17.77
C VAL A 221 3.26 -7.09 17.29
N LYS A 222 4.15 -7.79 18.00
CA LYS A 222 5.59 -7.85 17.72
C LYS A 222 6.12 -9.27 17.92
N GLU A 223 7.39 -9.48 17.58
CA GLU A 223 8.09 -10.75 17.83
C GLU A 223 8.01 -11.12 19.32
N GLY A 224 7.64 -12.36 19.60
CA GLY A 224 7.41 -12.90 20.95
C GLY A 224 5.97 -12.81 21.46
N ASP A 225 5.11 -11.97 20.86
CA ASP A 225 3.70 -11.89 21.22
C ASP A 225 2.90 -13.11 20.69
N ASP A 226 1.72 -13.30 21.23
CA ASP A 226 0.73 -14.18 20.59
C ASP A 226 0.28 -13.57 19.27
N MET A 227 0.03 -14.42 18.28
CA MET A 227 -0.53 -13.97 17.02
C MET A 227 -1.90 -13.31 17.23
N ALA A 228 -2.14 -12.23 16.48
CA ALA A 228 -3.49 -11.66 16.37
C ALA A 228 -4.31 -12.48 15.38
N ASP A 229 -5.60 -12.62 15.65
CA ASP A 229 -6.55 -13.39 14.85
C ASP A 229 -7.86 -12.62 14.67
N THR A 230 -8.61 -12.93 13.63
CA THR A 230 -9.92 -12.37 13.32
C THR A 230 -10.65 -13.30 12.36
N ASP A 231 -11.90 -13.00 12.04
CA ASP A 231 -12.60 -13.64 10.94
C ASP A 231 -11.86 -13.38 9.63
N LEU A 232 -11.47 -14.44 8.95
CA LEU A 232 -10.84 -14.44 7.64
C LEU A 232 -11.73 -15.20 6.66
N PHE A 233 -11.93 -14.65 5.48
CA PHE A 233 -12.77 -15.25 4.45
C PHE A 233 -11.91 -15.88 3.37
N ASP A 234 -12.31 -17.06 2.88
CA ASP A 234 -11.79 -17.60 1.64
C ASP A 234 -12.57 -17.05 0.42
N LEU A 235 -12.18 -17.47 -0.78
CA LEU A 235 -12.81 -17.02 -2.03
C LEU A 235 -14.27 -17.45 -2.18
N ASP A 236 -14.68 -18.50 -1.47
CA ASP A 236 -16.05 -19.01 -1.42
C ASP A 236 -16.89 -18.33 -0.32
N GLY A 237 -16.25 -17.57 0.56
CA GLY A 237 -16.89 -16.84 1.66
C GLY A 237 -16.98 -17.62 2.97
N ASN A 238 -16.29 -18.75 3.08
CA ASN A 238 -16.21 -19.47 4.35
C ASN A 238 -15.28 -18.74 5.31
N ILE A 239 -15.63 -18.81 6.60
CA ILE A 239 -14.86 -18.16 7.68
C ILE A 239 -13.77 -19.10 8.16
N HIS A 240 -12.56 -18.58 8.29
CA HIS A 240 -11.38 -19.21 8.85
C HIS A 240 -10.78 -18.34 9.95
N HIS A 241 -10.03 -18.96 10.83
CA HIS A 241 -9.23 -18.31 11.87
C HIS A 241 -7.80 -18.81 11.81
N LEU A 242 -6.82 -17.93 12.06
CA LEU A 242 -5.42 -18.33 12.15
C LEU A 242 -5.21 -19.39 13.23
N ALA A 243 -5.98 -19.33 14.31
CA ALA A 243 -5.97 -20.33 15.37
C ALA A 243 -6.24 -21.77 14.87
N GLY A 244 -7.02 -21.92 13.80
CA GLY A 244 -7.32 -23.22 13.17
C GLY A 244 -6.11 -23.87 12.50
N PHE A 245 -5.03 -23.12 12.24
CA PHE A 245 -3.81 -23.62 11.62
C PHE A 245 -2.68 -23.92 12.62
N LYS A 246 -2.92 -23.79 13.94
CA LYS A 246 -1.97 -24.18 14.98
C LYS A 246 -1.58 -25.66 14.87
N GLY A 247 -0.43 -26.00 15.43
CA GLY A 247 0.15 -27.35 15.34
C GLY A 247 1.23 -27.48 14.26
N LYS A 248 1.27 -26.56 13.29
CA LYS A 248 2.37 -26.36 12.34
C LYS A 248 2.91 -24.95 12.45
N TYR A 249 4.13 -24.72 11.97
CA TYR A 249 4.56 -23.36 11.70
C TYR A 249 3.61 -22.71 10.71
N MET A 250 3.47 -21.39 10.79
CA MET A 250 2.61 -20.63 9.88
C MET A 250 3.43 -19.46 9.29
N LEU A 251 3.42 -19.34 7.97
CA LEU A 251 3.96 -18.19 7.27
C LEU A 251 2.80 -17.33 6.79
N LEU A 252 2.56 -16.21 7.46
CA LEU A 252 1.64 -15.20 6.93
C LEU A 252 2.36 -14.42 5.84
N ASP A 253 1.66 -14.15 4.75
CA ASP A 253 2.10 -13.38 3.60
C ASP A 253 1.06 -12.30 3.30
N PHE A 254 1.36 -11.05 3.67
CA PHE A 254 0.51 -9.91 3.33
C PHE A 254 0.84 -9.44 1.92
N TRP A 255 -0.13 -9.50 1.03
CA TRP A 255 0.06 -9.27 -0.39
C TRP A 255 -1.08 -8.52 -1.08
N SER A 256 -0.88 -8.09 -2.31
CA SER A 256 -1.93 -7.66 -3.23
C SER A 256 -1.56 -7.98 -4.69
N SER A 257 -2.55 -8.02 -5.55
CA SER A 257 -2.39 -8.28 -6.99
C SER A 257 -1.57 -7.22 -7.73
N GLY A 258 -1.50 -6.00 -7.19
CA GLY A 258 -0.71 -4.91 -7.74
C GLY A 258 0.73 -4.84 -7.23
N CYS A 259 1.10 -5.73 -6.33
CA CYS A 259 2.43 -5.76 -5.75
C CYS A 259 3.37 -6.65 -6.59
N GLY A 260 4.19 -6.04 -7.45
CA GLY A 260 5.16 -6.77 -8.29
C GLY A 260 6.06 -7.73 -7.52
N PRO A 261 6.74 -7.30 -6.44
CA PRO A 261 7.56 -8.21 -5.62
C PRO A 261 6.77 -9.35 -4.97
N CYS A 262 5.47 -9.14 -4.62
CA CYS A 262 4.61 -10.21 -4.10
C CYS A 262 4.39 -11.28 -5.18
N ILE A 263 4.09 -10.86 -6.40
CA ILE A 263 3.90 -11.78 -7.53
C ILE A 263 5.19 -12.54 -7.86
N MET A 264 6.34 -11.86 -7.81
CA MET A 264 7.64 -12.50 -8.02
C MET A 264 7.97 -13.55 -6.94
N ALA A 265 7.41 -13.46 -5.74
CA ALA A 265 7.62 -14.42 -4.66
C ALA A 265 6.82 -15.72 -4.82
N LEU A 266 5.71 -15.73 -5.57
CA LEU A 266 4.78 -16.86 -5.65
C LEU A 266 5.43 -18.18 -6.10
N PRO A 267 6.33 -18.22 -7.11
CA PRO A 267 7.01 -19.47 -7.48
C PRO A 267 7.82 -20.05 -6.33
N GLU A 268 8.53 -19.22 -5.57
CA GLU A 268 9.31 -19.65 -4.40
C GLU A 268 8.40 -20.13 -3.27
N MET A 269 7.26 -19.49 -3.07
CA MET A 269 6.25 -19.93 -2.09
C MET A 269 5.64 -21.29 -2.45
N LYS A 270 5.39 -21.58 -3.74
CA LYS A 270 4.95 -22.92 -4.20
C LYS A 270 5.98 -24.00 -3.83
N GLU A 271 7.27 -23.72 -4.04
CA GLU A 271 8.33 -24.66 -3.70
C GLU A 271 8.46 -24.84 -2.16
N ILE A 272 8.33 -23.77 -1.39
CA ILE A 272 8.32 -23.83 0.08
C ILE A 272 7.13 -24.63 0.59
N GLN A 273 5.94 -24.39 0.04
CA GLN A 273 4.73 -25.14 0.38
C GLN A 273 4.93 -26.65 0.19
N GLU A 274 5.49 -27.07 -0.93
CA GLU A 274 5.74 -28.49 -1.20
C GLU A 274 6.83 -29.07 -0.30
N GLN A 275 7.93 -28.33 -0.12
CA GLN A 275 9.06 -28.78 0.72
C GLN A 275 8.70 -28.95 2.18
N TYR A 276 7.82 -28.09 2.73
CA TYR A 276 7.53 -28.04 4.17
C TYR A 276 6.06 -28.37 4.50
N LYS A 277 5.30 -28.97 3.60
CA LYS A 277 3.85 -29.24 3.74
C LYS A 277 3.44 -29.93 5.06
N ASP A 278 4.32 -30.76 5.61
CA ASP A 278 4.04 -31.48 6.87
C ASP A 278 4.28 -30.61 8.11
N ARG A 279 5.04 -29.54 8.02
CA ARG A 279 5.48 -28.70 9.13
C ARG A 279 5.08 -27.24 9.04
N LEU A 280 4.75 -26.74 7.85
CA LEU A 280 4.43 -25.34 7.57
C LEU A 280 3.10 -25.21 6.85
N THR A 281 2.29 -24.25 7.28
CA THR A 281 1.12 -23.78 6.55
C THR A 281 1.41 -22.35 6.06
N ILE A 282 1.28 -22.11 4.76
CA ILE A 282 1.32 -20.75 4.21
C ILE A 282 -0.10 -20.18 4.24
N VAL A 283 -0.26 -18.96 4.73
CA VAL A 283 -1.52 -18.23 4.74
C VAL A 283 -1.27 -16.86 4.13
N SER A 284 -1.66 -16.69 2.86
CA SER A 284 -1.62 -15.37 2.19
C SER A 284 -2.86 -14.57 2.59
N LEU A 285 -2.64 -13.31 2.97
CA LEU A 285 -3.66 -12.36 3.39
C LEU A 285 -3.72 -11.21 2.38
N SER A 286 -4.78 -11.21 1.56
CA SER A 286 -4.96 -10.21 0.52
C SER A 286 -5.54 -8.90 1.06
N SER A 287 -4.95 -7.78 0.65
CA SER A 287 -5.48 -6.43 0.86
C SER A 287 -6.24 -5.87 -0.36
N ASP A 288 -6.48 -6.68 -1.37
CA ASP A 288 -7.25 -6.30 -2.56
C ASP A 288 -8.75 -6.18 -2.27
N THR A 289 -9.46 -5.52 -3.18
CA THR A 289 -10.92 -5.68 -3.27
C THR A 289 -11.27 -7.14 -3.61
N LYS A 290 -12.47 -7.60 -3.22
CA LYS A 290 -12.89 -8.99 -3.41
C LYS A 290 -12.76 -9.47 -4.87
N ASN A 291 -13.13 -8.62 -5.83
CA ASN A 291 -13.10 -8.96 -7.26
C ASN A 291 -11.66 -9.11 -7.76
N ARG A 292 -10.77 -8.19 -7.39
CA ARG A 292 -9.34 -8.27 -7.75
C ARG A 292 -8.66 -9.46 -7.11
N TRP A 293 -8.89 -9.68 -5.83
CA TRP A 293 -8.36 -10.84 -5.11
C TRP A 293 -8.75 -12.15 -5.78
N LYS A 294 -10.04 -12.31 -6.15
CA LYS A 294 -10.54 -13.48 -6.86
C LYS A 294 -9.86 -13.66 -8.22
N ALA A 295 -9.78 -12.60 -9.00
CA ALA A 295 -9.15 -12.63 -10.33
C ALA A 295 -7.66 -12.99 -10.24
N ALA A 296 -6.91 -12.36 -9.35
CA ALA A 296 -5.48 -12.61 -9.15
C ALA A 296 -5.20 -14.02 -8.62
N SER A 297 -6.04 -14.51 -7.70
CA SER A 297 -5.91 -15.87 -7.14
C SER A 297 -6.06 -16.93 -8.22
N ALA A 298 -7.02 -16.75 -9.13
CA ALA A 298 -7.22 -17.63 -10.28
C ALA A 298 -6.05 -17.53 -11.28
N GLN A 299 -5.61 -16.31 -11.59
CA GLN A 299 -4.50 -16.08 -12.53
C GLN A 299 -3.19 -16.72 -12.06
N HIS A 300 -2.90 -16.68 -10.77
CA HIS A 300 -1.63 -17.16 -10.21
C HIS A 300 -1.70 -18.57 -9.62
N GLU A 301 -2.87 -19.24 -9.73
CA GLU A 301 -3.06 -20.62 -9.29
C GLU A 301 -2.54 -20.86 -7.86
N MET A 302 -2.98 -20.03 -6.93
CA MET A 302 -2.58 -20.13 -5.52
C MET A 302 -3.25 -21.34 -4.88
N THR A 303 -2.45 -22.31 -4.44
CA THR A 303 -2.93 -23.63 -3.93
C THR A 303 -2.90 -23.77 -2.41
N TRP A 304 -2.36 -22.77 -1.70
CA TRP A 304 -2.34 -22.70 -0.23
C TRP A 304 -3.47 -21.84 0.31
N GLN A 305 -3.53 -21.66 1.63
CA GLN A 305 -4.53 -20.82 2.26
C GLN A 305 -4.38 -19.37 1.78
N ASN A 306 -5.40 -18.89 1.08
CA ASN A 306 -5.43 -17.56 0.51
C ASN A 306 -6.70 -16.86 0.99
N LEU A 307 -6.56 -15.99 1.98
CA LEU A 307 -7.63 -15.45 2.79
C LEU A 307 -7.62 -13.91 2.74
N SER A 308 -8.70 -13.31 3.22
CA SER A 308 -8.81 -11.87 3.42
C SER A 308 -9.74 -11.55 4.58
N ASP A 309 -9.44 -10.56 5.39
CA ASP A 309 -10.38 -10.01 6.38
C ASP A 309 -11.36 -8.99 5.77
N LEU A 310 -11.25 -8.73 4.46
CA LEU A 310 -12.06 -7.79 3.69
C LEU A 310 -11.99 -6.34 4.21
N LYS A 311 -10.98 -6.02 5.02
CA LYS A 311 -10.75 -4.68 5.61
C LYS A 311 -9.57 -3.95 4.99
N GLN A 312 -8.99 -4.51 3.94
CA GLN A 312 -7.82 -3.96 3.25
C GLN A 312 -6.67 -3.68 4.25
N ASN A 313 -6.32 -2.40 4.51
CA ASN A 313 -5.24 -2.09 5.43
C ASN A 313 -5.72 -1.75 6.86
N ALA A 314 -7.02 -1.82 7.11
CA ALA A 314 -7.58 -1.49 8.42
C ALA A 314 -7.70 -2.68 9.38
N GLY A 315 -7.62 -3.90 8.87
CA GLY A 315 -7.77 -5.12 9.68
C GLY A 315 -6.46 -5.64 10.25
N LEU A 316 -6.16 -6.91 9.98
CA LEU A 316 -4.91 -7.55 10.44
C LEU A 316 -3.66 -6.80 9.94
N SER A 317 -3.69 -6.21 8.75
CA SER A 317 -2.59 -5.38 8.27
C SER A 317 -2.22 -4.26 9.25
N ALA A 318 -3.20 -3.59 9.85
CA ALA A 318 -2.94 -2.56 10.86
C ALA A 318 -2.41 -3.14 12.17
N VAL A 319 -2.95 -4.28 12.61
CA VAL A 319 -2.53 -4.94 13.85
C VAL A 319 -1.12 -5.50 13.75
N TYR A 320 -0.71 -6.02 12.59
CA TYR A 320 0.65 -6.49 12.33
C TYR A 320 1.61 -5.40 11.86
N ASP A 321 1.19 -4.12 11.92
CA ASP A 321 1.99 -2.94 11.50
C ASP A 321 2.58 -3.06 10.08
N VAL A 322 1.76 -3.54 9.14
CA VAL A 322 2.15 -3.73 7.74
C VAL A 322 2.21 -2.38 7.04
N ASN A 323 3.41 -1.80 6.93
CA ASN A 323 3.65 -0.51 6.27
C ASN A 323 4.09 -0.64 4.80
N GLY A 324 4.31 -1.87 4.33
CA GLY A 324 4.65 -2.19 2.94
C GLY A 324 4.54 -3.67 2.69
N ILE A 325 4.25 -4.04 1.44
CA ILE A 325 4.10 -5.42 0.99
C ILE A 325 5.14 -5.78 -0.10
N PRO A 326 5.56 -7.06 -0.21
CA PRO A 326 5.18 -8.16 0.67
C PRO A 326 5.69 -7.98 2.10
N ASN A 327 4.87 -8.41 3.06
CA ASN A 327 5.26 -8.47 4.46
C ASN A 327 4.98 -9.88 4.98
N TYR A 328 5.91 -10.43 5.73
CA TYR A 328 5.86 -11.82 6.17
C TYR A 328 5.95 -11.90 7.69
N VAL A 329 5.18 -12.84 8.24
CA VAL A 329 5.23 -13.17 9.67
C VAL A 329 5.35 -14.68 9.84
N LEU A 330 6.43 -15.14 10.45
CA LEU A 330 6.59 -16.54 10.82
C LEU A 330 6.08 -16.76 12.24
N ILE A 331 5.18 -17.72 12.40
CA ILE A 331 4.49 -18.03 13.64
C ILE A 331 4.81 -19.49 14.03
N SER A 332 5.06 -19.73 15.31
CA SER A 332 5.32 -21.08 15.85
C SER A 332 4.04 -21.94 15.88
N PRO A 333 4.17 -23.28 16.02
CA PRO A 333 3.04 -24.19 16.17
C PRO A 333 2.09 -23.82 17.33
N GLU A 334 2.61 -23.15 18.37
CA GLU A 334 1.83 -22.71 19.54
C GLU A 334 1.10 -21.38 19.28
N GLY A 335 1.42 -20.68 18.18
CA GLY A 335 0.82 -19.39 17.82
C GLY A 335 1.62 -18.18 18.29
N LYS A 336 2.92 -18.33 18.58
CA LYS A 336 3.80 -17.21 18.92
C LYS A 336 4.47 -16.64 17.67
N ILE A 337 4.53 -15.32 17.57
CA ILE A 337 5.23 -14.63 16.49
C ILE A 337 6.72 -14.80 16.68
N MET A 338 7.38 -15.49 15.76
CA MET A 338 8.80 -15.77 15.80
C MET A 338 9.62 -14.70 15.09
N LYS A 339 9.15 -14.26 13.92
CA LYS A 339 9.86 -13.29 13.09
C LYS A 339 8.91 -12.50 12.20
N MET A 340 9.22 -11.21 11.99
CA MET A 340 8.51 -10.32 11.08
C MET A 340 9.52 -9.64 10.15
N TRP A 341 9.20 -9.55 8.85
CA TRP A 341 10.05 -8.82 7.89
C TRP A 341 9.27 -8.37 6.67
N SER A 342 9.76 -7.34 5.97
CA SER A 342 9.20 -6.83 4.71
C SER A 342 10.14 -7.09 3.55
N GLY A 343 9.56 -7.09 2.35
CA GLY A 343 10.30 -7.19 1.10
C GLY A 343 10.63 -8.60 0.67
N TYR A 344 10.90 -8.73 -0.63
CA TYR A 344 11.27 -9.99 -1.27
C TYR A 344 12.49 -9.80 -2.16
N GLY A 345 13.42 -10.75 -2.07
CA GLY A 345 14.49 -10.97 -3.04
C GLY A 345 14.53 -12.44 -3.40
N LYS A 346 14.86 -12.77 -4.63
CA LYS A 346 14.90 -14.16 -5.11
C LYS A 346 15.75 -15.04 -4.19
N GLY A 347 15.17 -16.13 -3.70
CA GLY A 347 15.81 -17.08 -2.76
C GLY A 347 15.73 -16.67 -1.28
N SER A 348 15.27 -15.46 -0.96
CA SER A 348 15.28 -14.96 0.42
C SER A 348 14.31 -15.69 1.34
N LEU A 349 13.16 -16.12 0.84
CA LEU A 349 12.17 -16.87 1.63
C LEU A 349 12.68 -18.27 1.96
N LYS A 350 13.23 -18.99 0.97
CA LYS A 350 13.82 -20.32 1.18
C LYS A 350 14.94 -20.27 2.21
N LEU A 351 15.82 -19.26 2.13
CA LEU A 351 16.90 -19.10 3.09
C LEU A 351 16.36 -18.91 4.52
N LYS A 352 15.32 -18.09 4.67
CA LYS A 352 14.65 -17.90 5.97
C LYS A 352 13.98 -19.18 6.45
N MET A 353 13.25 -19.90 5.59
CA MET A 353 12.60 -21.15 5.98
C MET A 353 13.62 -22.19 6.43
N ARG A 354 14.73 -22.36 5.71
CA ARG A 354 15.82 -23.24 6.14
C ARG A 354 16.35 -22.85 7.52
N ARG A 355 16.60 -21.57 7.75
CA ARG A 355 17.13 -21.07 9.02
C ARG A 355 16.19 -21.39 10.20
N TYR A 356 14.88 -21.22 10.04
CA TYR A 356 13.93 -21.37 11.14
C TYR A 356 13.35 -22.79 11.26
N LEU A 357 13.24 -23.53 10.16
CA LEU A 357 12.56 -24.84 10.16
C LEU A 357 13.55 -26.00 10.13
N ASP A 358 14.73 -25.87 9.48
CA ASP A 358 15.68 -26.97 9.32
C ASP A 358 16.83 -26.93 10.32
N THR A 359 17.10 -25.77 10.93
CA THR A 359 18.10 -25.71 11.99
C THR A 359 17.51 -26.32 13.26
N PRO A 360 18.00 -27.47 13.74
CA PRO A 360 17.53 -28.01 15.01
C PRO A 360 17.78 -26.97 16.09
N LYS A 361 16.81 -26.75 16.99
CA LYS A 361 17.05 -26.02 18.24
C LYS A 361 18.15 -26.80 18.98
N ARG A 362 19.41 -26.43 18.77
CA ARG A 362 20.51 -26.97 19.56
C ARG A 362 20.44 -26.32 20.93
N GLU A 363 19.80 -27.00 21.87
CA GLU A 363 20.13 -26.83 23.28
C GLU A 363 21.60 -27.36 23.45
N MET A 364 22.54 -26.47 23.34
CA MET A 364 23.89 -26.79 23.76
C MET A 364 23.96 -26.64 25.28
N SER A 365 23.63 -27.72 25.98
CA SER A 365 24.00 -27.83 27.40
C SER A 365 25.51 -28.11 27.50
N ILE A 366 26.28 -27.11 27.88
CA ILE A 366 27.68 -27.30 28.24
C ILE A 366 27.72 -27.64 29.73
N VAL A 367 27.79 -28.91 30.04
CA VAL A 367 28.08 -29.37 31.43
C VAL A 367 29.56 -29.09 31.71
N ARG A 368 29.85 -28.08 32.50
CA ARG A 368 31.19 -27.89 33.09
C ARG A 368 31.18 -28.32 34.55
N LYS A 369 32.11 -29.21 34.92
CA LYS A 369 32.37 -29.53 36.33
C LYS A 369 32.83 -28.27 37.06
N ALA A 370 32.24 -28.01 38.21
CA ALA A 370 32.59 -26.92 39.10
C ALA A 370 34.10 -26.93 39.39
N ASN A 371 34.81 -25.89 38.99
CA ASN A 371 36.15 -25.43 39.44
C ASN A 371 36.99 -24.85 38.28
N THR A 372 36.43 -24.05 37.41
CA THR A 372 37.26 -23.33 36.43
C THR A 372 36.94 -21.83 36.44
N LYS A 373 38.00 -21.03 36.72
CA LYS A 373 37.98 -19.58 36.60
C LYS A 373 37.50 -19.16 35.24
N ILE A 374 36.68 -18.10 35.22
CA ILE A 374 36.23 -17.46 33.98
C ILE A 374 37.45 -16.98 33.20
N VAL A 375 37.71 -17.57 32.07
CA VAL A 375 38.67 -17.08 31.09
C VAL A 375 37.89 -16.51 29.95
N ASN A 376 38.00 -15.20 29.70
CA ASN A 376 37.46 -14.55 28.52
C ASN A 376 38.19 -15.11 27.28
N HIS A 377 37.53 -15.98 26.54
CA HIS A 377 37.99 -16.37 25.22
C HIS A 377 37.45 -15.41 24.16
N PRO A 378 38.30 -14.98 23.21
CA PRO A 378 37.82 -14.17 22.09
C PRO A 378 36.87 -15.00 21.25
N ILE A 379 35.75 -14.36 20.91
CA ILE A 379 34.71 -14.93 20.01
C ILE A 379 35.34 -15.09 18.62
N TYR A 380 35.35 -16.29 18.09
CA TYR A 380 35.74 -16.54 16.70
C TYR A 380 34.77 -15.80 15.77
N LYS A 381 35.30 -14.87 14.97
CA LYS A 381 34.59 -14.28 13.86
C LYS A 381 34.35 -15.35 12.81
N SER A 382 33.09 -15.74 12.60
CA SER A 382 32.72 -16.44 11.39
C SER A 382 32.79 -15.44 10.23
N THR A 383 33.27 -15.87 9.09
CA THR A 383 33.43 -15.06 7.88
C THR A 383 32.09 -14.73 7.18
N ASN A 384 30.97 -15.06 7.81
CA ASN A 384 29.63 -14.65 7.38
C ASN A 384 29.01 -13.74 8.45
N THR A 385 28.57 -12.59 8.03
CA THR A 385 28.17 -11.36 8.69
C THR A 385 27.02 -11.44 9.72
N ASP A 386 26.77 -12.54 10.39
CA ASP A 386 25.75 -12.64 11.42
C ASP A 386 26.39 -12.68 12.81
N ILE A 387 26.33 -11.56 13.51
CA ILE A 387 26.76 -11.44 14.91
C ILE A 387 25.67 -12.08 15.78
N LEU A 388 25.98 -13.23 16.38
CA LEU A 388 25.17 -13.79 17.47
C LEU A 388 25.52 -13.04 18.77
N GLU A 389 24.59 -12.20 19.23
CA GLU A 389 24.71 -11.52 20.52
C GLU A 389 24.35 -12.50 21.66
N VAL A 390 25.27 -12.76 22.57
CA VAL A 390 24.97 -13.48 23.81
C VAL A 390 24.35 -12.50 24.79
N LYS A 391 23.04 -12.64 25.02
CA LYS A 391 22.29 -11.68 25.86
C LYS A 391 22.30 -12.02 27.35
N GLN A 392 22.50 -13.28 27.74
CA GLN A 392 22.58 -13.64 29.17
C GLN A 392 23.22 -15.01 29.40
N VAL A 393 24.08 -15.11 30.39
CA VAL A 393 24.61 -16.38 30.88
C VAL A 393 24.21 -16.51 32.35
N GLU A 394 23.33 -17.45 32.65
CA GLU A 394 23.00 -17.83 34.04
C GLU A 394 23.83 -19.03 34.44
N LEU A 395 24.54 -18.88 35.52
CA LEU A 395 25.30 -19.96 36.12
C LEU A 395 24.50 -20.57 37.28
N THR A 396 24.07 -21.82 37.12
CA THR A 396 23.56 -22.60 38.23
C THR A 396 24.64 -23.57 38.70
N ASP A 397 24.63 -24.02 39.97
CA ASP A 397 25.67 -24.84 40.57
C ASP A 397 25.98 -26.18 39.87
N THR A 398 25.20 -26.57 38.87
CA THR A 398 25.31 -27.85 38.16
C THR A 398 25.32 -27.81 36.65
N ALA A 399 24.83 -26.71 35.99
CA ALA A 399 24.83 -26.60 34.53
C ALA A 399 24.73 -25.15 34.09
N THR A 400 25.38 -24.81 32.96
CA THR A 400 25.22 -23.51 32.27
C THR A 400 24.39 -23.75 31.00
N VAL A 401 23.25 -23.11 30.88
CA VAL A 401 22.44 -23.11 29.66
C VAL A 401 22.67 -21.80 28.93
N VAL A 402 23.11 -21.89 27.68
CA VAL A 402 23.31 -20.72 26.82
C VAL A 402 22.23 -20.74 25.74
N HIS A 403 21.39 -19.71 25.73
CA HIS A 403 20.40 -19.54 24.70
C HIS A 403 20.94 -18.64 23.59
N PHE A 404 20.95 -19.14 22.37
CA PHE A 404 21.27 -18.38 21.16
C PHE A 404 19.96 -18.06 20.42
N TYR A 405 19.75 -16.82 20.10
CA TYR A 405 18.58 -16.37 19.36
C TYR A 405 18.97 -15.85 17.97
#